data_da5e9c4262baaa355950df9b06fb649a
#
_entry.id   da5e9c4262baaa355950df9b06fb649a
#
_cell.length_a   1.000
_cell.length_b   1.000
_cell.length_c   1.000
_cell.angle_alpha   90.00
_cell.angle_beta   90.00
_cell.angle_gamma   90.00
#
_symmetry.space_group_name_H-M   'P 1'
#
loop_
_entity.id
_entity.type
_entity.pdbx_description
1 polymer ?
#
loop_
_entity_poly.entity_id
_entity_poly.type
_entity_poly.pdbx_seq_one_letter_code
_entity_poly.pdbx_strand_id
1 'polypeptide(L)'
;MKKLLILTLAFCTISTTLQAAEKNKGEFSNLVVFLRFADEGDTIFEKPISHYEKMFNDSAEDANSVYNYFKEASYNQLFWSSIFYPAADSEGKIISYQARNPRGYYEKHSSINPDGYVDDALGANKLLREQNLVKELSDYLDTIVPADAVIDADGNGVIDNICIIVSGRSAIGNSHLLWPHRSTLYTQEGSIQGKKVNEYIMLFDDANGYGSMVTPLEINTGVLCHEMSHTLGTYDLYHGSVRTDLNPVGV
;
A
#
# COMPACT_ATOMS: atom_id res chain seq x y z
N MET A 1 -18.46 -42.23 -60.88
CA MET A 1 -18.25 -42.50 -59.47
C MET A 1 -17.32 -41.46 -58.95
N LYS A 2 -17.85 -40.38 -58.23
CA LYS A 2 -17.06 -39.29 -57.64
C LYS A 2 -16.77 -39.69 -56.22
N LYS A 3 -15.48 -39.82 -55.86
CA LYS A 3 -15.03 -40.03 -54.47
C LYS A 3 -15.04 -38.73 -53.77
N LEU A 4 -15.88 -38.62 -52.74
CA LEU A 4 -15.95 -37.48 -51.82
C LEU A 4 -14.86 -37.64 -50.72
N LEU A 5 -13.87 -36.76 -50.73
CA LEU A 5 -12.81 -36.73 -49.71
C LEU A 5 -13.29 -35.86 -48.56
N ILE A 6 -13.64 -36.46 -47.42
CA ILE A 6 -14.01 -35.76 -46.24
C ILE A 6 -12.71 -35.44 -45.47
N LEU A 7 -12.33 -34.17 -45.44
CA LEU A 7 -11.20 -33.64 -44.64
C LEU A 7 -11.72 -33.30 -43.23
N THR A 8 -11.43 -34.17 -42.27
CA THR A 8 -11.77 -33.92 -40.88
C THR A 8 -10.70 -32.98 -40.27
N LEU A 9 -11.03 -31.72 -40.11
CA LEU A 9 -10.20 -30.76 -39.34
C LEU A 9 -10.36 -31.06 -37.86
N ALA A 10 -9.36 -31.64 -37.23
CA ALA A 10 -9.29 -31.75 -35.78
C ALA A 10 -8.93 -30.38 -35.22
N PHE A 11 -9.90 -29.68 -34.65
CA PHE A 11 -9.68 -28.46 -33.88
C PHE A 11 -9.15 -28.86 -32.49
N CYS A 12 -7.83 -28.79 -32.31
CA CYS A 12 -7.21 -28.94 -31.00
C CYS A 12 -7.42 -27.62 -30.25
N THR A 13 -8.49 -27.53 -29.47
CA THR A 13 -8.67 -26.40 -28.51
C THR A 13 -7.68 -26.60 -27.37
N ILE A 14 -6.57 -25.90 -27.44
CA ILE A 14 -5.70 -25.70 -26.25
C ILE A 14 -6.48 -24.83 -25.30
N SER A 15 -7.20 -25.43 -24.35
CA SER A 15 -7.74 -24.73 -23.21
C SER A 15 -6.56 -24.39 -22.30
N THR A 16 -5.98 -23.22 -22.49
CA THR A 16 -5.16 -22.61 -21.43
C THR A 16 -6.12 -22.25 -20.30
N THR A 17 -6.22 -23.10 -19.30
CA THR A 17 -6.78 -22.71 -18.01
C THR A 17 -5.82 -21.65 -17.48
N LEU A 18 -6.19 -20.36 -17.61
CA LEU A 18 -5.66 -19.31 -16.78
C LEU A 18 -6.08 -19.68 -15.35
N GLN A 19 -5.21 -20.38 -14.65
CA GLN A 19 -5.34 -20.57 -13.23
C GLN A 19 -5.01 -19.20 -12.65
N ALA A 20 -6.04 -18.48 -12.16
CA ALA A 20 -5.81 -17.28 -11.37
C ALA A 20 -4.85 -17.67 -10.26
N ALA A 21 -3.71 -17.00 -10.18
CA ALA A 21 -2.77 -17.21 -9.09
C ALA A 21 -3.54 -17.07 -7.79
N GLU A 22 -3.40 -18.05 -6.88
CA GLU A 22 -4.01 -17.94 -5.57
C GLU A 22 -3.32 -16.78 -4.88
N LYS A 23 -3.99 -15.63 -4.73
CA LYS A 23 -3.47 -14.38 -4.13
C LYS A 23 -2.89 -14.55 -2.71
N ASN A 24 -2.99 -15.72 -2.12
CA ASN A 24 -2.70 -15.98 -0.71
C ASN A 24 -1.52 -16.92 -0.50
N LYS A 25 -0.71 -17.19 -1.51
CA LYS A 25 0.42 -18.11 -1.44
C LYS A 25 1.57 -17.65 -2.32
N GLY A 26 2.79 -18.00 -1.90
CA GLY A 26 4.01 -17.70 -2.63
C GLY A 26 4.70 -16.43 -2.13
N GLU A 27 5.53 -15.87 -2.99
CA GLU A 27 6.25 -14.64 -2.71
C GLU A 27 5.40 -13.44 -3.15
N PHE A 28 5.35 -12.43 -2.29
CA PHE A 28 4.78 -11.11 -2.59
C PHE A 28 5.84 -10.05 -2.36
N SER A 29 5.89 -9.11 -3.25
CA SER A 29 6.75 -7.94 -3.11
C SER A 29 5.96 -6.75 -2.58
N ASN A 30 6.60 -5.95 -1.75
CA ASN A 30 6.02 -4.73 -1.20
C ASN A 30 6.99 -3.57 -1.42
N LEU A 31 6.60 -2.61 -2.25
CA LEU A 31 7.37 -1.41 -2.51
C LEU A 31 7.03 -0.36 -1.46
N VAL A 32 7.94 -0.10 -0.53
CA VAL A 32 7.77 0.88 0.54
C VAL A 32 8.36 2.21 0.14
N VAL A 33 7.59 3.28 0.29
CA VAL A 33 8.00 4.65 -0.01
C VAL A 33 7.62 5.58 1.13
N PHE A 34 8.54 6.46 1.53
CA PHE A 34 8.29 7.52 2.49
C PHE A 34 7.86 8.79 1.75
N LEU A 35 6.80 9.41 2.21
CA LEU A 35 6.21 10.60 1.60
C LEU A 35 6.12 11.74 2.62
N ARG A 36 6.65 12.91 2.26
CA ARG A 36 6.46 14.17 2.98
C ARG A 36 5.77 15.20 2.09
N PHE A 37 5.17 16.20 2.70
CA PHE A 37 4.49 17.27 1.97
C PHE A 37 5.44 18.41 1.60
N ALA A 38 4.98 19.30 0.68
CA ALA A 38 5.80 20.39 0.16
C ALA A 38 6.29 21.37 1.23
N ASP A 39 5.55 21.51 2.31
CA ASP A 39 5.84 22.37 3.46
C ASP A 39 6.66 21.68 4.57
N GLU A 40 7.13 20.45 4.34
CA GLU A 40 7.89 19.68 5.33
C GLU A 40 9.36 19.50 4.91
N GLY A 41 10.24 19.51 5.90
CA GLY A 41 11.68 19.33 5.71
C GLY A 41 12.08 17.87 5.43
N ASP A 42 13.27 17.67 4.87
CA ASP A 42 13.82 16.36 4.52
C ASP A 42 14.25 15.52 5.75
N THR A 43 14.18 16.09 6.94
CA THR A 43 14.50 15.43 8.22
C THR A 43 13.25 15.04 9.00
N ILE A 44 12.08 15.10 8.39
CA ILE A 44 10.79 14.84 9.08
C ILE A 44 10.71 13.41 9.62
N PHE A 45 11.32 12.44 8.94
CA PHE A 45 11.44 11.07 9.42
C PHE A 45 12.68 10.95 10.31
N GLU A 46 12.48 10.85 11.61
CA GLU A 46 13.56 10.88 12.60
C GLU A 46 14.21 9.51 12.82
N LYS A 47 13.50 8.41 12.52
CA LYS A 47 14.02 7.06 12.67
C LYS A 47 14.89 6.66 11.47
N PRO A 48 15.97 5.90 11.70
CA PRO A 48 16.76 5.37 10.59
C PRO A 48 15.99 4.31 9.81
N ILE A 49 16.36 4.10 8.56
CA ILE A 49 15.73 3.07 7.69
C ILE A 49 15.73 1.68 8.34
N SER A 50 16.76 1.33 9.07
CA SER A 50 16.88 0.03 9.75
C SER A 50 15.76 -0.24 10.77
N HIS A 51 15.13 0.81 11.32
CA HIS A 51 13.95 0.67 12.18
C HIS A 51 12.79 0.09 11.40
N TYR A 52 12.52 0.61 10.20
CA TYR A 52 11.45 0.16 9.33
C TYR A 52 11.78 -1.18 8.66
N GLU A 53 13.01 -1.36 8.17
CA GLU A 53 13.46 -2.64 7.61
C GLU A 53 13.23 -3.79 8.58
N LYS A 54 13.52 -3.56 9.87
CA LYS A 54 13.26 -4.54 10.91
C LYS A 54 11.76 -4.81 11.09
N MET A 55 10.93 -3.79 11.06
CA MET A 55 9.48 -3.92 11.20
C MET A 55 8.85 -4.69 10.02
N PHE A 56 9.39 -4.50 8.82
CA PHE A 56 8.87 -5.15 7.61
C PHE A 56 9.48 -6.53 7.37
N ASN A 57 10.79 -6.69 7.50
CA ASN A 57 11.54 -7.82 6.94
C ASN A 57 12.26 -8.69 7.97
N ASP A 58 12.18 -8.42 9.28
CA ASP A 58 12.86 -9.25 10.27
C ASP A 58 12.30 -10.67 10.22
N SER A 59 13.15 -11.63 9.85
CA SER A 59 12.80 -13.04 9.72
C SER A 59 13.25 -13.89 10.90
N ALA A 60 13.83 -13.27 11.97
CA ALA A 60 14.22 -13.98 13.16
C ALA A 60 13.01 -14.66 13.82
N GLU A 61 13.24 -15.76 14.50
CA GLU A 61 12.20 -16.47 15.26
C GLU A 61 11.54 -15.50 16.25
N ASP A 62 10.21 -15.49 16.29
CA ASP A 62 9.39 -14.62 17.14
C ASP A 62 9.56 -13.09 16.88
N ALA A 63 10.21 -12.68 15.77
CA ALA A 63 10.30 -11.27 15.44
C ALA A 63 8.92 -10.69 15.13
N ASN A 64 8.63 -9.53 15.74
CA ASN A 64 7.41 -8.77 15.46
C ASN A 64 7.58 -7.99 14.15
N SER A 65 7.35 -8.66 13.03
CA SER A 65 7.49 -8.12 11.68
C SER A 65 6.34 -8.53 10.76
N VAL A 66 6.17 -7.76 9.67
CA VAL A 66 5.23 -8.11 8.60
C VAL A 66 5.58 -9.46 8.00
N TYR A 67 6.86 -9.71 7.72
CA TYR A 67 7.32 -10.98 7.16
C TYR A 67 6.90 -12.18 8.02
N ASN A 68 7.21 -12.17 9.33
CA ASN A 68 6.86 -13.27 10.21
C ASN A 68 5.36 -13.42 10.42
N TYR A 69 4.61 -12.31 10.54
CA TYR A 69 3.17 -12.36 10.68
C TYR A 69 2.51 -13.16 9.53
N PHE A 70 2.80 -12.78 8.29
CA PHE A 70 2.19 -13.46 7.13
C PHE A 70 2.71 -14.87 6.93
N LYS A 71 4.00 -15.11 7.17
CA LYS A 71 4.58 -16.44 7.16
C LYS A 71 3.88 -17.37 8.15
N GLU A 72 3.69 -16.96 9.40
CA GLU A 72 3.06 -17.76 10.43
C GLU A 72 1.55 -17.92 10.20
N ALA A 73 0.84 -16.82 9.93
CA ALA A 73 -0.61 -16.84 9.68
C ALA A 73 -0.98 -17.72 8.48
N SER A 74 -0.09 -17.87 7.50
CA SER A 74 -0.29 -18.71 6.32
C SER A 74 0.27 -20.13 6.45
N TYR A 75 0.78 -20.53 7.60
CA TYR A 75 1.47 -21.81 7.78
C TYR A 75 2.66 -21.99 6.81
N ASN A 76 3.50 -20.97 6.68
CA ASN A 76 4.64 -20.91 5.76
C ASN A 76 4.25 -21.05 4.26
N GLN A 77 3.13 -20.51 3.85
CA GLN A 77 2.70 -20.53 2.45
C GLN A 77 2.78 -19.16 1.78
N LEU A 78 2.88 -18.06 2.54
CA LEU A 78 2.91 -16.69 2.04
C LEU A 78 4.10 -15.94 2.64
N PHE A 79 4.88 -15.27 1.81
CA PHE A 79 6.06 -14.52 2.21
C PHE A 79 6.02 -13.11 1.60
N TRP A 80 6.09 -12.10 2.45
CA TRP A 80 6.17 -10.70 2.05
C TRP A 80 7.60 -10.21 2.13
N SER A 81 8.16 -9.76 1.01
CA SER A 81 9.47 -9.13 0.94
C SER A 81 9.31 -7.64 0.65
N SER A 82 9.75 -6.78 1.55
CA SER A 82 9.61 -5.32 1.40
C SER A 82 10.91 -4.70 0.93
N ILE A 83 10.85 -3.87 -0.11
CA ILE A 83 11.95 -3.08 -0.64
C ILE A 83 11.63 -1.59 -0.50
N PHE A 84 12.64 -0.77 -0.23
CA PHE A 84 12.48 0.65 0.10
C PHE A 84 13.07 1.53 -0.99
N TYR A 85 12.25 2.41 -1.57
CA TYR A 85 12.70 3.39 -2.55
C TYR A 85 12.08 4.77 -2.28
N PRO A 86 12.89 5.86 -2.40
CA PRO A 86 14.35 5.86 -2.61
C PRO A 86 15.10 5.06 -1.55
N ALA A 87 16.26 4.51 -1.92
CA ALA A 87 17.15 3.91 -0.93
C ALA A 87 17.61 4.98 0.07
N ALA A 88 17.79 4.58 1.34
CA ALA A 88 18.36 5.47 2.34
C ALA A 88 19.79 5.92 1.96
N ASP A 89 20.23 7.01 2.55
CA ASP A 89 21.62 7.44 2.37
C ASP A 89 22.62 6.52 3.10
N SER A 90 23.91 6.83 2.95
CA SER A 90 24.99 6.02 3.54
C SER A 90 25.00 6.01 5.08
N GLU A 91 24.30 6.93 5.72
CA GLU A 91 24.15 7.02 7.19
C GLU A 91 22.87 6.34 7.66
N GLY A 92 22.03 5.82 6.74
CA GLY A 92 20.75 5.19 7.04
C GLY A 92 19.62 6.18 7.25
N LYS A 93 19.81 7.44 6.85
CA LYS A 93 18.74 8.45 6.86
C LYS A 93 17.75 8.16 5.75
N ILE A 94 16.47 8.26 6.06
CA ILE A 94 15.39 8.09 5.09
C ILE A 94 15.44 9.22 4.05
N ILE A 95 15.42 8.83 2.78
CA ILE A 95 15.17 9.72 1.66
C ILE A 95 13.69 9.56 1.30
N SER A 96 12.92 10.63 1.51
CA SER A 96 11.47 10.63 1.26
C SER A 96 11.12 11.37 -0.03
N TYR A 97 10.09 10.91 -0.71
CA TYR A 97 9.47 11.67 -1.78
C TYR A 97 8.81 12.93 -1.22
N GLN A 98 8.97 14.08 -1.87
CA GLN A 98 8.28 15.31 -1.51
C GLN A 98 7.11 15.56 -2.44
N ALA A 99 5.88 15.52 -1.92
CA ALA A 99 4.67 15.84 -2.65
C ALA A 99 4.68 17.31 -3.12
N ARG A 100 4.02 17.59 -4.24
CA ARG A 100 3.94 18.95 -4.82
C ARG A 100 3.14 19.93 -3.98
N ASN A 101 2.16 19.43 -3.23
CA ASN A 101 1.29 20.26 -2.42
C ASN A 101 1.64 20.18 -0.93
N PRO A 102 1.35 21.23 -0.16
CA PRO A 102 1.51 21.22 1.29
C PRO A 102 0.50 20.27 1.95
N ARG A 103 0.76 19.87 3.20
CA ARG A 103 -0.11 18.98 3.98
C ARG A 103 -1.55 19.49 4.01
N GLY A 104 -1.76 20.79 4.24
CA GLY A 104 -3.08 21.40 4.30
C GLY A 104 -3.94 21.19 3.06
N TYR A 105 -3.34 21.01 1.87
CA TYR A 105 -4.06 20.68 0.66
C TYR A 105 -4.79 19.32 0.76
N TYR A 106 -4.24 18.38 1.50
CA TYR A 106 -4.80 17.04 1.72
C TYR A 106 -5.66 16.94 2.98
N GLU A 107 -5.84 18.04 3.71
CA GLU A 107 -6.73 18.14 4.87
C GLU A 107 -8.03 18.84 4.50
N LYS A 108 -9.03 18.78 5.38
CA LYS A 108 -10.32 19.45 5.16
C LYS A 108 -10.18 20.96 5.12
N HIS A 109 -10.94 21.58 4.24
CA HIS A 109 -11.10 23.01 4.20
C HIS A 109 -11.65 23.56 5.53
N SER A 110 -11.06 24.66 5.97
CA SER A 110 -11.52 25.42 7.14
C SER A 110 -11.10 26.88 7.00
N SER A 111 -11.53 27.74 7.92
CA SER A 111 -11.10 29.14 7.95
C SER A 111 -9.60 29.34 8.15
N ILE A 112 -8.93 28.35 8.76
CA ILE A 112 -7.47 28.34 8.96
C ILE A 112 -6.73 27.49 7.92
N ASN A 113 -7.44 26.73 7.12
CA ASN A 113 -6.91 25.94 6.02
C ASN A 113 -7.75 26.16 4.74
N PRO A 114 -7.61 27.33 4.08
CA PRO A 114 -8.44 27.67 2.91
C PRO A 114 -8.15 26.83 1.67
N ASP A 115 -6.96 26.22 1.58
CA ASP A 115 -6.55 25.38 0.45
C ASP A 115 -6.98 23.90 0.61
N GLY A 116 -7.55 23.56 1.75
CA GLY A 116 -8.05 22.23 2.05
C GLY A 116 -9.17 21.78 1.11
N TYR A 117 -9.42 20.47 1.03
CA TYR A 117 -10.51 19.95 0.23
C TYR A 117 -11.87 20.23 0.89
N VAL A 118 -12.85 20.56 0.05
CA VAL A 118 -14.24 20.69 0.47
C VAL A 118 -14.90 19.32 0.34
N ASP A 119 -15.54 18.84 1.40
CA ASP A 119 -16.34 17.62 1.33
C ASP A 119 -17.51 17.82 0.36
N ASP A 120 -17.64 16.93 -0.59
CA ASP A 120 -18.81 16.83 -1.46
C ASP A 120 -19.59 15.55 -1.15
N ALA A 121 -20.82 15.47 -1.64
CA ALA A 121 -21.75 14.37 -1.33
C ALA A 121 -21.22 12.98 -1.71
N LEU A 122 -20.24 12.90 -2.63
CA LEU A 122 -19.64 11.66 -3.12
C LEU A 122 -18.20 11.46 -2.66
N GLY A 123 -17.62 12.43 -1.93
CA GLY A 123 -16.20 12.40 -1.57
C GLY A 123 -15.23 12.53 -2.76
N ALA A 124 -15.73 12.98 -3.92
CA ALA A 124 -14.96 13.02 -5.16
C ALA A 124 -13.74 13.93 -5.05
N ASN A 125 -13.87 15.07 -4.37
CA ASN A 125 -12.79 16.03 -4.19
C ASN A 125 -11.61 15.43 -3.39
N LYS A 126 -11.92 14.79 -2.27
CA LYS A 126 -10.97 14.08 -1.43
C LYS A 126 -10.27 12.97 -2.24
N LEU A 127 -11.07 12.15 -2.89
CA LEU A 127 -10.60 11.04 -3.70
C LEU A 127 -9.66 11.47 -4.82
N LEU A 128 -10.02 12.51 -5.60
CA LEU A 128 -9.19 12.99 -6.71
C LEU A 128 -7.83 13.52 -6.22
N ARG A 129 -7.77 14.18 -5.06
CA ARG A 129 -6.50 14.65 -4.49
C ARG A 129 -5.59 13.49 -4.11
N GLU A 130 -6.15 12.45 -3.53
CA GLU A 130 -5.42 11.23 -3.19
C GLU A 130 -4.93 10.47 -4.42
N GLN A 131 -5.81 10.23 -5.40
CA GLN A 131 -5.46 9.55 -6.64
C GLN A 131 -4.38 10.29 -7.44
N ASN A 132 -4.43 11.62 -7.46
CA ASN A 132 -3.40 12.45 -8.07
C ASN A 132 -2.06 12.35 -7.31
N LEU A 133 -2.08 12.29 -5.98
CA LEU A 133 -0.88 12.11 -5.17
C LEU A 133 -0.22 10.75 -5.46
N VAL A 134 -1.01 9.68 -5.50
CA VAL A 134 -0.50 8.34 -5.80
C VAL A 134 0.03 8.25 -7.24
N LYS A 135 -0.65 8.90 -8.20
CA LYS A 135 -0.16 9.00 -9.58
C LYS A 135 1.18 9.74 -9.65
N GLU A 136 1.27 10.90 -9.02
CA GLU A 136 2.50 11.70 -8.92
C GLU A 136 3.66 10.89 -8.32
N LEU A 137 3.37 10.15 -7.26
CA LEU A 137 4.33 9.27 -6.61
C LEU A 137 4.76 8.12 -7.53
N SER A 138 3.82 7.50 -8.25
CA SER A 138 4.16 6.42 -9.19
C SER A 138 5.05 6.90 -10.33
N ASP A 139 4.81 8.11 -10.86
CA ASP A 139 5.65 8.71 -11.90
C ASP A 139 7.09 8.95 -11.40
N TYR A 140 7.23 9.39 -10.16
CA TYR A 140 8.54 9.53 -9.54
C TYR A 140 9.25 8.19 -9.35
N LEU A 141 8.54 7.19 -8.81
CA LEU A 141 9.08 5.84 -8.58
C LEU A 141 9.51 5.17 -9.88
N ASP A 142 8.80 5.39 -10.98
CA ASP A 142 9.19 4.89 -12.31
C ASP A 142 10.59 5.39 -12.74
N THR A 143 11.01 6.56 -12.27
CA THR A 143 12.32 7.13 -12.60
C THR A 143 13.45 6.60 -11.74
N ILE A 144 13.18 6.04 -10.56
CA ILE A 144 14.23 5.69 -9.58
C ILE A 144 14.27 4.20 -9.20
N VAL A 145 13.17 3.48 -9.35
CA VAL A 145 13.15 2.02 -9.08
C VAL A 145 13.92 1.32 -10.19
N PRO A 146 14.95 0.50 -9.87
CA PRO A 146 15.69 -0.23 -10.88
C PRO A 146 14.81 -1.23 -11.65
N ALA A 147 15.16 -1.46 -12.91
CA ALA A 147 14.39 -2.37 -13.78
C ALA A 147 14.43 -3.85 -13.32
N ASP A 148 15.43 -4.22 -12.53
CA ASP A 148 15.59 -5.55 -11.94
C ASP A 148 15.00 -5.67 -10.53
N ALA A 149 14.41 -4.60 -9.98
CA ALA A 149 13.70 -4.66 -8.71
C ALA A 149 12.47 -5.56 -8.80
N VAL A 150 12.32 -6.47 -7.84
CA VAL A 150 11.16 -7.36 -7.78
C VAL A 150 10.00 -6.60 -7.13
N ILE A 151 9.10 -6.08 -7.94
CA ILE A 151 7.88 -5.36 -7.53
C ILE A 151 6.58 -6.05 -7.99
N ASP A 152 6.71 -7.17 -8.68
CA ASP A 152 5.67 -8.02 -9.24
C ASP A 152 6.22 -9.44 -9.20
N ALA A 153 6.05 -10.11 -8.06
CA ALA A 153 6.70 -11.40 -7.79
C ALA A 153 6.00 -12.56 -8.52
N ASP A 154 4.70 -12.43 -8.82
CA ASP A 154 3.95 -13.44 -9.57
C ASP A 154 4.02 -13.25 -11.10
N GLY A 155 4.63 -12.15 -11.57
CA GLY A 155 4.86 -11.86 -12.99
C GLY A 155 3.58 -11.54 -13.77
N ASN A 156 2.52 -11.09 -13.13
CA ASN A 156 1.24 -10.81 -13.76
C ASN A 156 1.16 -9.43 -14.47
N GLY A 157 2.21 -8.61 -14.35
CA GLY A 157 2.29 -7.26 -14.93
C GLY A 157 1.65 -6.17 -14.06
N VAL A 158 1.28 -6.51 -12.84
CA VAL A 158 0.75 -5.59 -11.84
C VAL A 158 1.67 -5.59 -10.63
N ILE A 159 1.94 -4.43 -10.05
CA ILE A 159 2.71 -4.33 -8.82
C ILE A 159 1.92 -4.99 -7.69
N ASP A 160 2.56 -5.89 -6.93
CA ASP A 160 1.89 -6.65 -5.87
C ASP A 160 1.34 -5.73 -4.78
N ASN A 161 2.12 -4.76 -4.31
CA ASN A 161 1.69 -3.75 -3.35
C ASN A 161 2.62 -2.53 -3.32
N ILE A 162 2.06 -1.35 -3.06
CA ILE A 162 2.78 -0.14 -2.70
C ILE A 162 2.35 0.28 -1.30
N CYS A 163 3.31 0.40 -0.38
CA CYS A 163 3.09 0.89 0.98
C CYS A 163 3.66 2.31 1.10
N ILE A 164 2.78 3.29 1.25
CA ILE A 164 3.13 4.70 1.38
C ILE A 164 3.13 5.06 2.87
N ILE A 165 4.30 5.36 3.41
CA ILE A 165 4.45 5.86 4.78
C ILE A 165 4.50 7.38 4.72
N VAL A 166 3.41 8.01 5.15
CA VAL A 166 3.25 9.46 5.15
C VAL A 166 3.82 10.04 6.44
N SER A 167 4.56 11.14 6.32
CA SER A 167 5.10 11.89 7.47
C SER A 167 4.03 12.32 8.45
N GLY A 168 4.38 12.38 9.72
CA GLY A 168 3.55 12.95 10.78
C GLY A 168 2.26 12.17 11.05
N ARG A 169 1.28 12.89 11.60
CA ARG A 169 0.07 12.29 12.17
C ARG A 169 -1.03 12.04 11.15
N SER A 170 -1.73 10.93 11.31
CA SER A 170 -3.00 10.69 10.63
C SER A 170 -4.13 11.56 11.20
N ALA A 171 -5.16 11.82 10.39
CA ALA A 171 -6.41 12.37 10.88
C ALA A 171 -7.18 11.33 11.72
N ILE A 172 -8.13 11.81 12.53
CA ILE A 172 -9.02 10.94 13.31
C ILE A 172 -10.25 10.63 12.45
N GLY A 173 -10.40 9.36 12.09
CA GLY A 173 -11.56 8.83 11.37
C GLY A 173 -11.44 8.81 9.85
N ASN A 174 -12.08 7.82 9.26
CA ASN A 174 -12.06 7.51 7.83
C ASN A 174 -12.76 8.55 6.93
N SER A 175 -13.36 9.58 7.51
CA SER A 175 -13.93 10.70 6.75
C SER A 175 -12.87 11.66 6.20
N HIS A 176 -11.59 11.49 6.59
CA HIS A 176 -10.47 12.29 6.13
C HIS A 176 -9.69 11.57 5.02
N LEU A 177 -8.93 12.34 4.20
CA LEU A 177 -7.99 11.78 3.24
C LEU A 177 -6.78 11.18 3.96
N LEU A 178 -6.17 11.94 4.86
CA LEU A 178 -4.99 11.52 5.61
C LEU A 178 -5.37 10.56 6.75
N TRP A 179 -5.66 9.32 6.37
CA TRP A 179 -6.14 8.24 7.21
C TRP A 179 -5.51 6.91 6.78
N PRO A 180 -5.10 6.01 7.69
CA PRO A 180 -4.60 4.69 7.30
C PRO A 180 -5.67 3.89 6.56
N HIS A 181 -5.34 3.40 5.37
CA HIS A 181 -6.25 2.59 4.57
C HIS A 181 -5.56 1.93 3.38
N ARG A 182 -6.19 0.91 2.85
CA ARG A 182 -5.91 0.34 1.53
C ARG A 182 -6.87 0.91 0.49
N SER A 183 -6.36 1.22 -0.68
CA SER A 183 -7.19 1.69 -1.81
C SER A 183 -6.67 1.18 -3.15
N THR A 184 -7.40 1.52 -4.22
CA THR A 184 -7.06 1.16 -5.59
C THR A 184 -6.93 2.43 -6.43
N LEU A 185 -5.90 2.49 -7.28
CA LEU A 185 -5.73 3.58 -8.25
C LEU A 185 -6.65 3.35 -9.45
N TYR A 186 -7.82 3.99 -9.48
CA TYR A 186 -8.85 3.78 -10.49
C TYR A 186 -9.28 5.03 -11.28
N THR A 187 -9.00 6.23 -10.78
CA THR A 187 -9.28 7.48 -11.52
C THR A 187 -8.07 7.95 -12.32
N GLN A 188 -6.92 7.34 -12.10
CA GLN A 188 -5.65 7.62 -12.73
C GLN A 188 -5.01 6.31 -13.20
N GLU A 189 -4.11 6.41 -14.17
CA GLU A 189 -3.28 5.28 -14.59
C GLU A 189 -1.83 5.55 -14.14
N GLY A 190 -1.25 4.60 -13.42
CA GLY A 190 0.14 4.62 -12.97
C GLY A 190 0.87 3.34 -13.38
N SER A 191 2.16 3.48 -13.65
CA SER A 191 3.06 2.35 -13.88
C SER A 191 4.44 2.63 -13.29
N ILE A 192 5.12 1.55 -12.88
CA ILE A 192 6.52 1.59 -12.45
C ILE A 192 7.23 0.44 -13.17
N GLN A 193 8.29 0.75 -13.92
CA GLN A 193 9.02 -0.22 -14.74
C GLN A 193 8.12 -1.05 -15.68
N GLY A 194 7.11 -0.37 -16.25
CA GLY A 194 6.14 -0.98 -17.16
C GLY A 194 5.07 -1.87 -16.49
N LYS A 195 5.09 -2.00 -15.17
CA LYS A 195 4.09 -2.75 -14.40
C LYS A 195 3.01 -1.81 -13.88
N LYS A 196 1.76 -2.21 -13.97
CA LYS A 196 0.61 -1.38 -13.59
C LYS A 196 0.57 -1.18 -12.07
N VAL A 197 0.38 0.07 -11.63
CA VAL A 197 0.00 0.38 -10.25
C VAL A 197 -1.51 0.19 -10.12
N ASN A 198 -1.93 -0.72 -9.25
CA ASN A 198 -3.34 -1.01 -9.01
C ASN A 198 -3.74 -0.72 -7.58
N GLU A 199 -3.05 -1.32 -6.62
CA GLU A 199 -3.36 -1.21 -5.19
C GLU A 199 -2.25 -0.47 -4.45
N TYR A 200 -2.63 0.23 -3.39
CA TYR A 200 -1.70 0.89 -2.49
C TYR A 200 -2.26 0.93 -1.07
N ILE A 201 -1.37 1.05 -0.12
CA ILE A 201 -1.66 1.23 1.28
C ILE A 201 -1.09 2.58 1.71
N MET A 202 -1.88 3.37 2.39
CA MET A 202 -1.45 4.63 3.00
C MET A 202 -1.39 4.47 4.52
N LEU A 203 -0.23 4.73 5.09
CA LEU A 203 0.03 4.65 6.52
C LEU A 203 0.74 5.93 6.98
N PHE A 204 0.85 6.12 8.28
CA PHE A 204 1.44 7.33 8.86
C PHE A 204 2.53 6.95 9.85
N ASP A 205 3.63 7.69 9.81
CA ASP A 205 4.75 7.50 10.71
C ASP A 205 4.35 7.74 12.18
N ASP A 206 3.46 8.70 12.42
CA ASP A 206 2.79 8.92 13.70
C ASP A 206 1.33 8.41 13.64
N ALA A 207 1.09 7.23 14.22
CA ALA A 207 -0.22 6.59 14.26
C ALA A 207 -1.19 7.19 15.30
N ASN A 208 -0.91 8.35 15.87
CA ASN A 208 -1.70 8.99 16.94
C ASN A 208 -3.16 9.31 16.59
N GLY A 209 -3.59 9.12 15.35
CA GLY A 209 -4.98 9.28 14.94
C GLY A 209 -5.94 8.25 15.56
N TYR A 210 -5.42 7.10 16.01
CA TYR A 210 -6.21 6.00 16.56
C TYR A 210 -6.39 6.09 18.08
N GLY A 211 -7.17 7.06 18.55
CA GLY A 211 -7.86 6.96 19.84
C GLY A 211 -7.05 7.24 21.11
N SER A 212 -5.77 7.54 21.05
CA SER A 212 -5.03 7.99 22.23
C SER A 212 -4.56 9.43 22.07
N MET A 213 -5.17 10.34 22.80
CA MET A 213 -4.74 11.74 22.86
C MET A 213 -3.50 11.97 23.75
N VAL A 214 -2.89 10.92 24.29
CA VAL A 214 -1.96 11.04 25.44
C VAL A 214 -0.53 10.56 25.13
N THR A 215 -0.33 9.69 24.15
CA THR A 215 1.02 9.22 23.79
C THR A 215 1.18 9.17 22.27
N PRO A 216 2.33 9.61 21.72
CA PRO A 216 2.66 9.35 20.33
C PRO A 216 2.64 7.84 20.08
N LEU A 217 1.77 7.40 19.19
CA LEU A 217 1.79 6.02 18.71
C LEU A 217 2.58 6.02 17.41
N GLU A 218 3.77 5.44 17.45
CA GLU A 218 4.54 5.16 16.24
C GLU A 218 3.76 4.15 15.37
N ILE A 219 4.01 4.19 14.06
CA ILE A 219 3.61 3.11 13.17
C ILE A 219 4.03 1.77 13.79
N ASN A 220 3.17 0.78 13.73
CA ASN A 220 3.44 -0.53 14.31
C ASN A 220 3.03 -1.67 13.38
N THR A 221 3.61 -2.83 13.61
CA THR A 221 3.38 -4.03 12.81
C THR A 221 1.91 -4.43 12.72
N GLY A 222 1.12 -4.19 13.79
CA GLY A 222 -0.31 -4.53 13.81
C GLY A 222 -1.09 -3.76 12.75
N VAL A 223 -0.93 -2.44 12.67
CA VAL A 223 -1.60 -1.60 11.65
C VAL A 223 -1.10 -1.96 10.25
N LEU A 224 0.22 -2.18 10.08
CA LEU A 224 0.79 -2.64 8.82
C LEU A 224 0.15 -3.93 8.34
N CYS A 225 0.10 -4.95 9.19
CA CYS A 225 -0.47 -6.25 8.84
C CYS A 225 -1.98 -6.15 8.56
N HIS A 226 -2.70 -5.30 9.28
CA HIS A 226 -4.12 -5.06 9.04
C HIS A 226 -4.35 -4.54 7.62
N GLU A 227 -3.72 -3.43 7.25
CA GLU A 227 -3.89 -2.82 5.92
C GLU A 227 -3.35 -3.73 4.79
N MET A 228 -2.22 -4.41 5.03
CA MET A 228 -1.66 -5.35 4.05
C MET A 228 -2.54 -6.59 3.86
N SER A 229 -3.31 -7.00 4.87
CA SER A 229 -4.27 -8.09 4.74
C SER A 229 -5.38 -7.75 3.74
N HIS A 230 -5.77 -6.48 3.62
CA HIS A 230 -6.76 -6.04 2.62
C HIS A 230 -6.26 -6.25 1.18
N THR A 231 -4.95 -6.17 0.92
CA THR A 231 -4.36 -6.50 -0.39
C THR A 231 -4.59 -7.97 -0.77
N LEU A 232 -4.66 -8.85 0.24
CA LEU A 232 -4.99 -10.27 0.05
C LEU A 232 -6.49 -10.53 -0.09
N GLY A 233 -7.33 -9.49 -0.02
CA GLY A 233 -8.78 -9.58 -0.17
C GLY A 233 -9.54 -9.83 1.13
N THR A 234 -8.91 -9.67 2.30
CA THR A 234 -9.62 -9.77 3.58
C THR A 234 -10.49 -8.53 3.81
N TYR A 235 -11.60 -8.71 4.52
CA TYR A 235 -12.48 -7.63 4.95
C TYR A 235 -12.17 -7.26 6.39
N ASP A 236 -12.56 -6.04 6.78
CA ASP A 236 -12.62 -5.66 8.18
C ASP A 236 -13.53 -6.62 8.96
N LEU A 237 -13.01 -7.19 10.04
CA LEU A 237 -13.74 -8.14 10.86
C LEU A 237 -14.38 -7.50 12.09
N TYR A 238 -14.20 -6.18 12.28
CA TYR A 238 -14.85 -5.45 13.36
C TYR A 238 -16.22 -4.91 12.92
N HIS A 239 -17.10 -4.76 13.88
CA HIS A 239 -18.40 -4.16 13.64
C HIS A 239 -18.32 -2.64 13.62
N GLY A 240 -18.74 -1.99 12.54
CA GLY A 240 -18.79 -0.52 12.38
C GLY A 240 -19.84 0.16 13.30
N SER A 241 -20.43 -0.56 14.26
CA SER A 241 -21.38 -0.03 15.23
C SER A 241 -20.76 0.09 16.62
N VAL A 242 -21.42 0.84 17.51
CA VAL A 242 -21.00 1.15 18.89
C VAL A 242 -20.88 -0.09 19.80
N ARG A 243 -21.17 -1.29 19.29
CA ARG A 243 -21.14 -2.55 20.06
C ARG A 243 -19.78 -3.22 19.96
N THR A 244 -18.84 -2.74 20.76
CA THR A 244 -17.48 -3.30 20.87
C THR A 244 -17.44 -4.72 21.44
N ASP A 245 -18.49 -5.13 22.14
CA ASP A 245 -18.67 -6.47 22.71
C ASP A 245 -18.87 -7.57 21.64
N LEU A 246 -19.14 -7.18 20.39
CA LEU A 246 -19.34 -8.11 19.27
C LEU A 246 -18.12 -8.19 18.33
N ASN A 247 -17.09 -7.38 18.55
CA ASN A 247 -15.91 -7.43 17.71
C ASN A 247 -15.11 -8.71 17.99
N PRO A 248 -14.59 -9.38 16.95
CA PRO A 248 -13.66 -10.50 17.14
C PRO A 248 -12.44 -10.07 17.95
N VAL A 249 -11.91 -11.00 18.73
CA VAL A 249 -10.69 -10.75 19.51
C VAL A 249 -9.51 -10.68 18.56
N GLY A 250 -8.67 -9.65 18.69
CA GLY A 250 -7.44 -9.50 17.91
C GLY A 250 -7.60 -8.78 16.56
N VAL A 251 -8.70 -8.04 16.37
CA VAL A 251 -8.91 -7.17 15.19
C VAL A 251 -8.75 -5.72 15.60
#